data_eada6bb4600103e72ac315c05a90f717
#
_entry.id   eada6bb4600103e72ac315c05a90f717
#
_cell.length_a   1.000
_cell.length_b   1.000
_cell.length_c   1.000
_cell.angle_alpha   90.00
_cell.angle_beta   90.00
_cell.angle_gamma   90.00
#
_symmetry.space_group_name_H-M   'P 1'
#
loop_
_entity.id
_entity.type
_entity.pdbx_description
1 polymer ?
#
loop_
_entity_poly.entity_id
_entity_poly.type
_entity_poly.pdbx_seq_one_letter_code
_entity_poly.pdbx_strand_id
1 'polypeptide(L)'
;MAGFFSLTAIADEGMWLPQLLQAMNEEDMQAHGLQLTAEDLYSVNNSSLKDAIVSLGGFCTGEMISSEGLLLTNHHCGFGEIQAHSSVTNNYLKDGFWAMSRDQELKNEGLTVSFLVSIEEVTARVLAELTDDMTEKERGAKIREISK
;
A
#
# COMPACT_ATOMS: atom_id res chain seq x y z
N MET A 1 25.22 13.52 34.47
CA MET A 1 25.68 12.82 33.23
C MET A 1 24.54 11.95 32.77
N ALA A 2 23.83 12.35 31.72
CA ALA A 2 22.77 11.53 31.10
C ALA A 2 23.46 10.63 30.06
N GLY A 3 23.52 9.34 30.32
CA GLY A 3 24.06 8.38 29.37
C GLY A 3 23.10 8.21 28.19
N PHE A 4 23.50 8.60 27.01
CA PHE A 4 22.85 8.22 25.76
C PHE A 4 23.10 6.72 25.52
N PHE A 5 22.09 5.89 25.78
CA PHE A 5 22.08 4.54 25.24
C PHE A 5 21.77 4.65 23.74
N SER A 6 22.79 4.51 22.91
CA SER A 6 22.60 4.25 21.49
C SER A 6 22.02 2.84 21.35
N LEU A 7 20.73 2.73 21.10
CA LEU A 7 20.13 1.50 20.60
C LEU A 7 20.64 1.33 19.17
N THR A 8 21.51 0.34 18.96
CA THR A 8 21.84 -0.11 17.61
C THR A 8 20.60 -0.81 17.07
N ALA A 9 19.87 -0.16 16.17
CA ALA A 9 18.85 -0.83 15.38
C ALA A 9 19.59 -1.79 14.44
N ILE A 10 19.42 -3.08 14.64
CA ILE A 10 19.81 -4.11 13.68
C ILE A 10 18.65 -4.21 12.70
N ALA A 11 18.89 -3.85 11.45
CA ALA A 11 17.94 -4.03 10.37
C ALA A 11 18.38 -5.23 9.55
N ASP A 12 17.52 -6.25 9.47
CA ASP A 12 17.76 -7.41 8.62
C ASP A 12 17.50 -7.04 7.16
N GLU A 13 18.34 -7.54 6.26
CA GLU A 13 18.23 -7.32 4.84
C GLU A 13 17.21 -8.28 4.22
N GLY A 14 16.44 -7.81 3.25
CA GLY A 14 15.54 -8.64 2.46
C GLY A 14 14.33 -7.87 1.90
N MET A 15 13.71 -8.48 0.91
CA MET A 15 12.40 -8.07 0.39
C MET A 15 11.41 -9.19 0.70
N TRP A 16 10.75 -9.06 1.85
CA TRP A 16 9.84 -10.07 2.35
C TRP A 16 8.46 -9.96 1.70
N LEU A 17 7.86 -11.10 1.35
CA LEU A 17 6.49 -11.16 0.87
C LEU A 17 5.53 -11.16 2.06
N PRO A 18 4.66 -10.17 2.20
CA PRO A 18 3.75 -10.08 3.36
C PRO A 18 2.89 -11.33 3.57
N GLN A 19 2.50 -12.02 2.50
CA GLN A 19 1.73 -13.28 2.57
C GLN A 19 2.52 -14.43 3.21
N LEU A 20 3.83 -14.33 3.28
CA LEU A 20 4.73 -15.36 3.82
C LEU A 20 5.31 -15.00 5.19
N LEU A 21 4.90 -13.89 5.80
CA LEU A 21 5.44 -13.41 7.09
C LEU A 21 5.40 -14.50 8.17
N GLN A 22 4.28 -15.20 8.30
CA GLN A 22 4.12 -16.26 9.28
C GLN A 22 5.16 -17.38 9.12
N ALA A 23 5.44 -17.78 7.89
CA ALA A 23 6.34 -18.89 7.61
C ALA A 23 7.83 -18.49 7.63
N MET A 24 8.15 -17.22 7.38
CA MET A 24 9.51 -16.78 7.12
C MET A 24 10.09 -15.87 8.21
N ASN A 25 9.27 -14.99 8.79
CA ASN A 25 9.77 -13.85 9.56
C ASN A 25 9.14 -13.66 10.94
N GLU A 26 7.95 -14.20 11.20
CA GLU A 26 7.18 -13.89 12.42
C GLU A 26 7.96 -14.17 13.69
N GLU A 27 8.61 -15.35 13.79
CA GLU A 27 9.37 -15.74 14.96
C GLU A 27 10.54 -14.77 15.23
N ASP A 28 11.25 -14.39 14.18
CA ASP A 28 12.37 -13.45 14.26
C ASP A 28 11.91 -12.03 14.64
N MET A 29 10.84 -11.54 14.02
CA MET A 29 10.23 -10.25 14.34
C MET A 29 9.78 -10.21 15.80
N GLN A 30 9.19 -11.30 16.32
CA GLN A 30 8.78 -11.41 17.72
C GLN A 30 9.98 -11.45 18.67
N ALA A 31 11.06 -12.13 18.30
CA ALA A 31 12.32 -12.11 19.06
C ALA A 31 12.90 -10.69 19.16
N HIS A 32 12.68 -9.83 18.16
CA HIS A 32 13.05 -8.42 18.16
C HIS A 32 12.01 -7.50 18.84
N GLY A 33 10.95 -8.07 19.43
CA GLY A 33 9.97 -7.31 20.24
C GLY A 33 8.63 -7.01 19.57
N LEU A 34 8.37 -7.55 18.37
CA LEU A 34 7.04 -7.45 17.77
C LEU A 34 6.01 -8.19 18.67
N GLN A 35 4.91 -7.51 18.99
CA GLN A 35 3.82 -8.09 19.79
C GLN A 35 2.60 -8.48 18.93
N LEU A 36 2.64 -8.17 17.64
CA LEU A 36 1.61 -8.53 16.66
C LEU A 36 1.95 -9.89 16.03
N THR A 37 0.92 -10.56 15.55
CA THR A 37 1.07 -11.76 14.72
C THR A 37 1.23 -11.38 13.24
N ALA A 38 1.69 -12.30 12.41
CA ALA A 38 1.70 -12.13 10.96
C ALA A 38 0.29 -11.88 10.42
N GLU A 39 -0.73 -12.52 11.01
CA GLU A 39 -2.14 -12.34 10.64
C GLU A 39 -2.66 -10.93 11.00
N ASP A 40 -2.23 -10.35 12.12
CA ASP A 40 -2.55 -8.96 12.48
C ASP A 40 -1.95 -7.95 11.50
N LEU A 41 -0.77 -8.27 10.95
CA LEU A 41 -0.08 -7.43 9.98
C LEU A 41 -0.66 -7.60 8.57
N TYR A 42 -0.83 -8.83 8.13
CA TYR A 42 -1.27 -9.16 6.77
C TYR A 42 -2.11 -10.42 6.74
N SER A 43 -3.41 -10.28 6.91
CA SER A 43 -4.37 -11.34 6.62
C SER A 43 -4.86 -11.26 5.18
N VAL A 44 -4.94 -12.40 4.48
CA VAL A 44 -5.35 -12.43 3.06
C VAL A 44 -6.77 -11.89 2.89
N ASN A 45 -7.73 -12.35 3.70
CA ASN A 45 -9.14 -11.99 3.56
C ASN A 45 -9.84 -11.60 4.88
N ASN A 46 -9.08 -11.43 5.98
CA ASN A 46 -9.61 -10.87 7.22
C ASN A 46 -9.05 -9.47 7.45
N SER A 47 -9.64 -8.73 8.36
CA SER A 47 -9.14 -7.41 8.73
C SER A 47 -7.75 -7.51 9.34
N SER A 48 -6.85 -6.67 8.88
CA SER A 48 -5.46 -6.59 9.35
C SER A 48 -4.89 -5.21 9.05
N LEU A 49 -3.66 -4.95 9.47
CA LEU A 49 -2.99 -3.67 9.21
C LEU A 49 -2.89 -3.35 7.70
N LYS A 50 -2.84 -4.37 6.83
CA LYS A 50 -2.84 -4.18 5.37
C LYS A 50 -4.00 -3.33 4.86
N ASP A 51 -5.15 -3.37 5.55
CA ASP A 51 -6.36 -2.66 5.09
C ASP A 51 -6.25 -1.14 5.23
N ALA A 52 -5.29 -0.67 6.03
CA ALA A 52 -4.94 0.75 6.08
C ALA A 52 -4.13 1.21 4.87
N ILE A 53 -3.53 0.28 4.11
CA ILE A 53 -2.69 0.59 2.95
C ILE A 53 -3.55 0.59 1.69
N VAL A 54 -3.53 1.71 0.97
CA VAL A 54 -4.37 1.92 -0.20
C VAL A 54 -3.56 2.26 -1.45
N SER A 55 -4.11 1.98 -2.61
CA SER A 55 -3.57 2.48 -3.88
C SER A 55 -4.13 3.88 -4.14
N LEU A 56 -3.24 4.86 -4.21
CA LEU A 56 -3.58 6.26 -4.49
C LEU A 56 -3.42 6.54 -5.98
N GLY A 57 -4.53 6.88 -6.63
CA GLY A 57 -4.57 7.21 -8.05
C GLY A 57 -4.14 6.09 -9.01
N GLY A 58 -3.89 4.87 -8.51
CA GLY A 58 -3.36 3.75 -9.30
C GLY A 58 -1.85 3.82 -9.58
N PHE A 59 -1.14 4.81 -9.02
CA PHE A 59 0.30 5.01 -9.27
C PHE A 59 1.13 5.13 -7.98
N CYS A 60 0.50 5.39 -6.85
CA CYS A 60 1.17 5.52 -5.55
C CYS A 60 0.48 4.69 -4.46
N THR A 61 1.12 4.60 -3.33
CA THR A 61 0.58 4.02 -2.09
C THR A 61 0.30 5.14 -1.09
N GLY A 62 -0.73 4.98 -0.29
CA GLY A 62 -1.03 5.84 0.85
C GLY A 62 -1.49 5.03 2.05
N GLU A 63 -1.42 5.62 3.22
CA GLU A 63 -1.81 5.02 4.49
C GLU A 63 -2.99 5.79 5.09
N MET A 64 -4.11 5.08 5.30
CA MET A 64 -5.27 5.64 6.00
C MET A 64 -5.02 5.63 7.50
N ILE A 65 -4.92 6.80 8.12
CA ILE A 65 -4.59 6.93 9.56
C ILE A 65 -5.75 7.44 10.40
N SER A 66 -6.93 7.66 9.81
CA SER A 66 -8.12 8.00 10.57
C SER A 66 -9.38 7.41 9.94
N SER A 67 -10.41 7.22 10.75
CA SER A 67 -11.74 6.82 10.30
C SER A 67 -12.46 7.90 9.46
N GLU A 68 -11.92 9.11 9.42
CA GLU A 68 -12.47 10.24 8.69
C GLU A 68 -11.77 10.50 7.35
N GLY A 69 -10.86 9.59 6.94
CA GLY A 69 -10.22 9.65 5.63
C GLY A 69 -8.92 10.45 5.58
N LEU A 70 -8.27 10.72 6.73
CA LEU A 70 -6.92 11.29 6.70
C LEU A 70 -5.94 10.25 6.14
N LEU A 71 -5.28 10.61 5.04
CA LEU A 71 -4.34 9.77 4.32
C LEU A 71 -2.95 10.40 4.33
N LEU A 72 -1.94 9.58 4.62
CA LEU A 72 -0.53 9.94 4.45
C LEU A 72 -0.01 9.33 3.15
N THR A 73 0.89 10.04 2.49
CA THR A 73 1.62 9.55 1.32
C THR A 73 2.93 10.32 1.14
N ASN A 74 3.72 9.94 0.16
CA ASN A 74 4.96 10.65 -0.18
C ASN A 74 4.66 11.97 -0.92
N HIS A 75 5.51 12.97 -0.70
CA HIS A 75 5.39 14.26 -1.37
C HIS A 75 5.32 14.15 -2.90
N HIS A 76 6.14 13.28 -3.50
CA HIS A 76 6.14 13.11 -4.96
C HIS A 76 4.82 12.54 -5.51
N CYS A 77 4.05 11.81 -4.70
CA CYS A 77 2.75 11.30 -5.07
C CYS A 77 1.69 12.42 -5.16
N GLY A 78 1.79 13.43 -4.32
CA GLY A 78 0.90 14.59 -4.30
C GLY A 78 1.42 15.80 -5.09
N PHE A 79 2.60 15.69 -5.71
CA PHE A 79 3.26 16.84 -6.33
C PHE A 79 2.39 17.52 -7.40
N GLY A 80 1.74 16.75 -8.26
CA GLY A 80 0.86 17.27 -9.31
C GLY A 80 -0.32 18.07 -8.75
N GLU A 81 -0.94 17.56 -7.69
CA GLU A 81 -2.06 18.20 -7.01
C GLU A 81 -1.62 19.50 -6.30
N ILE A 82 -0.48 19.45 -5.60
CA ILE A 82 0.09 20.64 -4.96
C ILE A 82 0.42 21.69 -6.01
N GLN A 83 0.97 21.30 -7.15
CA GLN A 83 1.25 22.21 -8.27
C GLN A 83 -0.02 22.80 -8.86
N ALA A 84 -1.07 22.00 -9.07
CA ALA A 84 -2.35 22.46 -9.63
C ALA A 84 -3.03 23.51 -8.75
N HIS A 85 -2.87 23.43 -7.44
CA HIS A 85 -3.39 24.41 -6.48
C HIS A 85 -2.45 25.61 -6.26
N SER A 86 -1.21 25.54 -6.74
CA SER A 86 -0.25 26.63 -6.57
C SER A 86 -0.45 27.73 -7.61
N SER A 87 -0.13 28.96 -7.20
CA SER A 87 -0.13 30.14 -8.07
C SER A 87 1.09 31.04 -7.75
N VAL A 88 1.27 32.12 -8.49
CA VAL A 88 2.32 33.09 -8.21
C VAL A 88 2.15 33.74 -6.83
N THR A 89 0.94 33.90 -6.37
CA THR A 89 0.61 34.50 -5.08
C THR A 89 0.54 33.51 -3.93
N ASN A 90 0.32 32.22 -4.22
CA ASN A 90 0.22 31.14 -3.24
C ASN A 90 1.05 29.95 -3.73
N ASN A 91 2.33 29.96 -3.43
CA ASN A 91 3.27 28.93 -3.88
C ASN A 91 3.33 27.78 -2.88
N TYR A 92 2.32 26.89 -2.90
CA TYR A 92 2.24 25.74 -1.99
C TYR A 92 3.38 24.72 -2.15
N LEU A 93 4.00 24.66 -3.33
CA LEU A 93 5.21 23.83 -3.53
C LEU A 93 6.38 24.31 -2.69
N LYS A 94 6.51 25.63 -2.52
CA LYS A 94 7.61 26.25 -1.76
C LYS A 94 7.25 26.44 -0.30
N ASP A 95 6.06 26.97 -0.04
CA ASP A 95 5.66 27.48 1.27
C ASP A 95 4.90 26.42 2.10
N GLY A 96 4.48 25.33 1.45
CA GLY A 96 3.58 24.33 2.04
C GLY A 96 2.14 24.79 2.10
N PHE A 97 1.27 23.90 2.51
CA PHE A 97 -0.14 24.16 2.76
C PHE A 97 -0.61 23.34 3.95
N TRP A 98 -1.37 23.96 4.82
CA TRP A 98 -1.97 23.28 5.97
C TRP A 98 -3.41 23.76 6.15
N ALA A 99 -4.38 22.87 5.95
CA ALA A 99 -5.76 23.12 6.27
C ALA A 99 -5.99 22.95 7.78
N MET A 100 -6.43 24.01 8.45
CA MET A 100 -6.75 23.98 9.89
C MET A 100 -8.14 23.41 10.19
N SER A 101 -8.96 23.28 9.14
CA SER A 101 -10.33 22.75 9.20
C SER A 101 -10.72 22.17 7.83
N ARG A 102 -11.75 21.33 7.79
CA ARG A 102 -12.19 20.66 6.55
C ARG A 102 -12.64 21.58 5.44
N ASP A 103 -13.22 22.72 5.79
CA ASP A 103 -13.63 23.74 4.83
C ASP A 103 -12.47 24.46 4.14
N GLN A 104 -11.25 24.31 4.70
CA GLN A 104 -10.03 24.83 4.08
C GLN A 104 -9.31 23.79 3.21
N GLU A 105 -9.73 22.54 3.24
CA GLU A 105 -9.12 21.49 2.42
C GLU A 105 -9.37 21.77 0.93
N LEU A 106 -8.33 21.60 0.12
CA LEU A 106 -8.40 21.81 -1.33
C LEU A 106 -8.77 20.49 -2.01
N LYS A 107 -9.85 20.51 -2.77
CA LYS A 107 -10.36 19.31 -3.45
C LYS A 107 -9.49 18.94 -4.65
N ASN A 108 -9.06 17.69 -4.70
CA ASN A 108 -8.32 17.10 -5.81
C ASN A 108 -9.27 16.29 -6.70
N GLU A 109 -9.72 16.90 -7.81
CA GLU A 109 -10.68 16.28 -8.70
C GLU A 109 -10.06 15.13 -9.48
N GLY A 110 -10.73 13.97 -9.47
CA GLY A 110 -10.26 12.78 -10.16
C GLY A 110 -9.24 11.94 -9.39
N LEU A 111 -8.68 12.44 -8.29
CA LEU A 111 -7.82 11.64 -7.43
C LEU A 111 -8.69 10.68 -6.60
N THR A 112 -8.35 9.38 -6.69
CA THR A 112 -9.10 8.31 -6.03
C THR A 112 -8.20 7.44 -5.20
N VAL A 113 -8.77 6.76 -4.20
CA VAL A 113 -8.12 5.68 -3.46
C VAL A 113 -8.84 4.38 -3.70
N SER A 114 -8.06 3.29 -3.83
CA SER A 114 -8.60 1.93 -3.96
C SER A 114 -8.13 1.09 -2.78
N PHE A 115 -9.10 0.46 -2.11
CA PHE A 115 -8.86 -0.47 -1.01
C PHE A 115 -8.82 -1.89 -1.55
N LEU A 116 -7.92 -2.71 -1.00
CA LEU A 116 -7.92 -4.15 -1.26
C LEU A 116 -9.08 -4.79 -0.50
N VAL A 117 -10.07 -5.30 -1.22
CA VAL A 117 -11.27 -5.93 -0.62
C VAL A 117 -11.08 -7.43 -0.40
N SER A 118 -10.49 -8.12 -1.39
CA SER A 118 -10.26 -9.56 -1.29
C SER A 118 -9.15 -10.02 -2.24
N ILE A 119 -8.53 -11.14 -1.90
CA ILE A 119 -7.54 -11.84 -2.73
C ILE A 119 -8.06 -13.26 -2.95
N GLU A 120 -8.13 -13.70 -4.19
CA GLU A 120 -8.57 -15.04 -4.57
C GLU A 120 -7.47 -15.77 -5.34
N GLU A 121 -7.21 -17.02 -4.94
CA GLU A 121 -6.32 -17.92 -5.67
C GLU A 121 -7.08 -18.52 -6.86
N VAL A 122 -6.61 -18.27 -8.08
CA VAL A 122 -7.32 -18.67 -9.32
C VAL A 122 -6.54 -19.65 -10.20
N THR A 123 -5.37 -20.12 -9.74
CA THR A 123 -4.50 -21.01 -10.55
C THR A 123 -5.23 -22.25 -11.05
N ALA A 124 -5.95 -22.94 -10.17
CA ALA A 124 -6.68 -24.16 -10.56
C ALA A 124 -7.75 -23.86 -11.62
N ARG A 125 -8.46 -22.73 -11.49
CA ARG A 125 -9.47 -22.27 -12.46
C ARG A 125 -8.83 -21.94 -13.80
N VAL A 126 -7.69 -21.26 -13.80
CA VAL A 126 -6.95 -20.90 -15.00
C VAL A 126 -6.39 -22.15 -15.69
N LEU A 127 -5.74 -23.05 -14.95
CA LEU A 127 -5.11 -24.25 -15.50
C LEU A 127 -6.14 -25.21 -16.12
N ALA A 128 -7.35 -25.30 -15.57
CA ALA A 128 -8.42 -26.14 -16.12
C ALA A 128 -8.90 -25.74 -17.53
N GLU A 129 -8.66 -24.49 -17.90
CA GLU A 129 -9.07 -23.93 -19.20
C GLU A 129 -7.92 -23.88 -20.22
N LEU A 130 -6.69 -24.25 -19.81
CA LEU A 130 -5.53 -24.27 -20.69
C LEU A 130 -5.27 -25.69 -21.19
N THR A 131 -4.97 -25.81 -22.49
CA THR A 131 -4.61 -27.09 -23.12
C THR A 131 -3.21 -27.04 -23.70
N ASP A 132 -2.58 -28.19 -23.87
CA ASP A 132 -1.18 -28.28 -24.32
C ASP A 132 -1.00 -27.89 -25.80
N ASP A 133 -2.05 -27.90 -26.58
CA ASP A 133 -2.06 -27.51 -28.00
C ASP A 133 -2.22 -25.99 -28.22
N MET A 134 -2.52 -25.23 -27.18
CA MET A 134 -2.62 -23.77 -27.26
C MET A 134 -1.26 -23.14 -27.53
N THR A 135 -1.22 -22.18 -28.46
CA THR A 135 -0.07 -21.31 -28.65
C THR A 135 0.07 -20.34 -27.46
N GLU A 136 1.28 -19.80 -27.27
CA GLU A 136 1.57 -18.77 -26.25
C GLU A 136 0.59 -17.59 -26.30
N LYS A 137 0.20 -17.16 -27.49
CA LYS A 137 -0.74 -16.06 -27.71
C LYS A 137 -2.15 -16.42 -27.23
N GLU A 138 -2.61 -17.63 -27.54
CA GLU A 138 -3.92 -18.13 -27.13
C GLU A 138 -3.97 -18.34 -25.62
N ARG A 139 -2.93 -18.95 -25.03
CA ARG A 139 -2.78 -19.09 -23.58
C ARG A 139 -2.87 -17.73 -22.87
N GLY A 140 -2.09 -16.75 -23.33
CA GLY A 140 -2.10 -15.41 -22.76
C GLY A 140 -3.44 -14.68 -22.91
N ALA A 141 -4.17 -14.91 -24.01
CA ALA A 141 -5.51 -14.36 -24.20
C ALA A 141 -6.51 -15.01 -23.23
N LYS A 142 -6.47 -16.35 -23.09
CA LYS A 142 -7.35 -17.11 -22.20
C LYS A 142 -7.11 -16.77 -20.74
N ILE A 143 -5.86 -16.65 -20.30
CA ILE A 143 -5.51 -16.20 -18.94
C ILE A 143 -6.13 -14.83 -18.64
N ARG A 144 -5.97 -13.87 -19.54
CA ARG A 144 -6.54 -12.53 -19.36
C ARG A 144 -8.07 -12.51 -19.34
N GLU A 145 -8.72 -13.43 -20.04
CA GLU A 145 -10.17 -13.58 -20.04
C GLU A 145 -10.67 -14.07 -18.68
N ILE A 146 -10.02 -15.10 -18.12
CA ILE A 146 -10.43 -15.76 -16.86
C ILE A 146 -10.09 -14.88 -15.63
N SER A 147 -9.05 -14.04 -15.74
CA SER A 147 -8.55 -13.19 -14.65
C SER A 147 -9.27 -11.82 -14.55
N LYS A 148 -10.35 -11.62 -15.29
CA LYS A 148 -11.22 -10.43 -15.21
C LYS A 148 -12.38 -10.68 -14.27
#